data_231676eb93de52293178f4020755286f
#
_entry.id   231676eb93de52293178f4020755286f
#
_cell.length_a   1.000
_cell.length_b   1.000
_cell.length_c   1.000
_cell.angle_alpha   90.00
_cell.angle_beta   90.00
_cell.angle_gamma   90.00
#
_symmetry.space_group_name_H-M   'P 1'
#
loop_
_entity.id
_entity.type
_entity.pdbx_description
1 polymer ?
#
loop_
_entity_poly.entity_id
_entity_poly.type
_entity_poly.pdbx_seq_one_letter_code
_entity_poly.pdbx_strand_id
1 'polypeptide(L)'
;LCRLHVPDLTAVRLAQQLLAGTVKPGGLYVDATCGNGHDTLFLCRLAGPEGHVIGLDIQPMAVQATNTLLAQNGMDRIGQAILADHRDLLRFAPAGSADCVMFNFGWLPGAAHTVHSQAEASVAAVRAALEALKPGGVLSAVLYSGKVIGRSEKQAVLDYLQGLPLTRYTVLVCRFANWAETAPLPCLVFKRPAGQ
;
A
#
# COMPACT_ATOMS: atom_id res chain seq x y z
N LEU A 1 6.76 -20.62 -8.29
CA LEU A 1 5.93 -19.95 -9.30
C LEU A 1 4.49 -19.96 -8.79
N CYS A 2 4.03 -18.80 -8.26
CA CYS A 2 2.64 -18.62 -7.85
C CYS A 2 1.76 -18.66 -9.11
N ARG A 3 0.90 -19.66 -9.23
CA ARG A 3 -0.05 -19.74 -10.38
C ARG A 3 -1.14 -18.69 -10.20
N LEU A 4 -1.26 -17.78 -11.17
CA LEU A 4 -2.40 -16.89 -11.31
C LEU A 4 -3.67 -17.74 -11.48
N HIS A 5 -4.55 -17.75 -10.47
CA HIS A 5 -5.86 -18.38 -10.61
C HIS A 5 -6.83 -17.31 -11.15
N VAL A 6 -7.04 -17.34 -12.46
CA VAL A 6 -7.72 -16.30 -13.26
C VAL A 6 -9.17 -16.02 -12.83
N PRO A 7 -10.00 -17.00 -12.37
CA PRO A 7 -11.41 -16.73 -12.02
C PRO A 7 -11.60 -15.70 -10.89
N ASP A 8 -10.61 -15.56 -9.99
CA ASP A 8 -10.68 -14.72 -8.80
C ASP A 8 -9.74 -13.51 -8.85
N LEU A 9 -9.25 -13.13 -10.02
CA LEU A 9 -8.31 -12.04 -10.18
C LEU A 9 -8.97 -10.68 -9.90
N THR A 10 -8.69 -10.12 -8.74
CA THR A 10 -9.05 -8.75 -8.36
C THR A 10 -7.84 -7.82 -8.44
N ALA A 11 -8.06 -6.50 -8.40
CA ALA A 11 -6.98 -5.53 -8.36
C ALA A 11 -6.04 -5.75 -7.16
N VAL A 12 -6.60 -6.02 -5.98
CA VAL A 12 -5.83 -6.32 -4.75
C VAL A 12 -5.05 -7.62 -4.90
N ARG A 13 -5.67 -8.70 -5.40
CA ARG A 13 -4.95 -9.97 -5.61
C ARG A 13 -3.83 -9.86 -6.63
N LEU A 14 -4.02 -9.10 -7.71
CA LEU A 14 -2.96 -8.83 -8.66
C LEU A 14 -1.79 -8.08 -7.98
N ALA A 15 -2.08 -7.02 -7.22
CA ALA A 15 -1.07 -6.30 -6.46
C ALA A 15 -0.30 -7.21 -5.49
N GLN A 16 -1.01 -8.03 -4.72
CA GLN A 16 -0.42 -9.00 -3.79
C GLN A 16 0.49 -10.02 -4.51
N GLN A 17 0.07 -10.56 -5.66
CA GLN A 17 0.88 -11.51 -6.43
C GLN A 17 2.16 -10.89 -6.98
N LEU A 18 2.09 -9.65 -7.47
CA LEU A 18 3.26 -8.92 -7.94
C LEU A 18 4.22 -8.64 -6.79
N LEU A 19 3.71 -8.25 -5.61
CA LEU A 19 4.52 -8.07 -4.40
C LEU A 19 5.19 -9.38 -3.96
N ALA A 20 4.46 -10.48 -3.91
CA ALA A 20 5.00 -11.78 -3.51
C ALA A 20 6.17 -12.25 -4.39
N GLY A 21 6.19 -11.83 -5.67
CA GLY A 21 7.31 -12.09 -6.58
C GLY A 21 8.48 -11.11 -6.47
N THR A 22 8.32 -10.03 -5.71
CA THR A 22 9.27 -8.91 -5.69
C THR A 22 9.99 -8.76 -4.35
N VAL A 23 9.24 -8.85 -3.24
CA VAL A 23 9.79 -8.62 -1.89
C VAL A 23 10.50 -9.85 -1.33
N LYS A 24 11.51 -9.62 -0.46
CA LYS A 24 12.28 -10.68 0.17
C LYS A 24 11.91 -10.76 1.65
N PRO A 25 11.79 -11.97 2.26
CA PRO A 25 11.55 -12.11 3.68
C PRO A 25 12.59 -11.37 4.55
N GLY A 26 12.23 -11.07 5.81
CA GLY A 26 13.11 -10.45 6.80
C GLY A 26 13.15 -8.92 6.75
N GLY A 27 12.33 -8.28 5.89
CA GLY A 27 12.30 -6.83 5.73
C GLY A 27 11.31 -6.11 6.64
N LEU A 28 11.34 -4.77 6.59
CA LEU A 28 10.32 -3.89 7.16
C LEU A 28 9.27 -3.58 6.10
N TYR A 29 8.03 -3.96 6.37
CA TYR A 29 6.89 -3.71 5.51
C TYR A 29 5.87 -2.83 6.21
N VAL A 30 5.21 -1.97 5.45
CA VAL A 30 4.18 -1.07 5.97
C VAL A 30 2.89 -1.23 5.17
N ASP A 31 1.80 -1.50 5.87
CA ASP A 31 0.44 -1.35 5.35
C ASP A 31 -0.10 0.00 5.83
N ALA A 32 -0.11 0.99 4.96
CA ALA A 32 -0.45 2.35 5.32
C ALA A 32 -1.97 2.62 5.41
N THR A 33 -2.79 1.59 5.17
CA THR A 33 -4.26 1.63 5.19
C THR A 33 -4.82 0.28 5.67
N CYS A 34 -4.47 -0.12 6.91
CA CYS A 34 -4.64 -1.51 7.34
C CYS A 34 -6.11 -1.99 7.43
N GLY A 35 -7.07 -1.11 7.68
CA GLY A 35 -8.51 -1.44 7.67
C GLY A 35 -8.84 -2.69 8.48
N ASN A 36 -9.35 -3.74 7.83
CA ASN A 36 -9.67 -5.02 8.46
C ASN A 36 -8.47 -5.98 8.60
N GLY A 37 -7.25 -5.56 8.22
CA GLY A 37 -6.01 -6.29 8.46
C GLY A 37 -5.65 -7.37 7.43
N HIS A 38 -6.43 -7.55 6.37
CA HIS A 38 -6.17 -8.63 5.40
C HIS A 38 -4.84 -8.44 4.67
N ASP A 39 -4.51 -7.22 4.26
CA ASP A 39 -3.24 -6.90 3.60
C ASP A 39 -2.09 -6.89 4.61
N THR A 40 -2.32 -6.40 5.84
CA THR A 40 -1.33 -6.52 6.92
C THR A 40 -0.98 -7.99 7.20
N LEU A 41 -1.97 -8.87 7.30
CA LEU A 41 -1.76 -10.32 7.47
C LEU A 41 -1.01 -10.94 6.27
N PHE A 42 -1.35 -10.53 5.04
CA PHE A 42 -0.63 -10.95 3.85
C PHE A 42 0.84 -10.52 3.91
N LEU A 43 1.13 -9.27 4.27
CA LEU A 43 2.50 -8.77 4.44
C LEU A 43 3.26 -9.52 5.54
N CYS A 44 2.62 -9.88 6.67
CA CYS A 44 3.23 -10.69 7.71
C CYS A 44 3.68 -12.07 7.19
N ARG A 45 2.86 -12.70 6.35
CA ARG A 45 3.23 -13.98 5.73
C ARG A 45 4.40 -13.86 4.76
N LEU A 46 4.51 -12.74 4.04
CA LEU A 46 5.65 -12.45 3.16
C LEU A 46 6.91 -12.10 3.95
N ALA A 47 6.76 -11.31 5.03
CA ALA A 47 7.87 -10.88 5.88
C ALA A 47 8.56 -12.07 6.55
N GLY A 48 7.79 -13.10 6.92
CA GLY A 48 8.30 -14.26 7.63
C GLY A 48 8.73 -13.93 9.06
N PRO A 49 9.30 -14.91 9.79
CA PRO A 49 9.56 -14.78 11.23
C PRO A 49 10.60 -13.71 11.60
N GLU A 50 11.50 -13.39 10.70
CA GLU A 50 12.55 -12.37 10.87
C GLU A 50 12.15 -10.98 10.39
N GLY A 51 10.95 -10.84 9.81
CA GLY A 51 10.46 -9.58 9.28
C GLY A 51 9.61 -8.80 10.28
N HIS A 52 9.31 -7.56 9.91
CA HIS A 52 8.47 -6.64 10.70
C HIS A 52 7.41 -6.02 9.80
N VAL A 53 6.16 -5.97 10.29
CA VAL A 53 5.04 -5.36 9.58
C VAL A 53 4.35 -4.34 10.47
N ILE A 54 4.16 -3.13 9.95
CA ILE A 54 3.44 -2.05 10.62
C ILE A 54 2.19 -1.73 9.81
N GLY A 55 1.02 -1.90 10.41
CA GLY A 55 -0.25 -1.42 9.86
C GLY A 55 -0.59 -0.04 10.43
N LEU A 56 -1.01 0.90 9.59
CA LEU A 56 -1.46 2.23 10.02
C LEU A 56 -2.93 2.42 9.64
N ASP A 57 -3.71 2.97 10.55
CA ASP A 57 -5.06 3.44 10.27
C ASP A 57 -5.45 4.55 11.26
N ILE A 58 -6.28 5.48 10.80
CA ILE A 58 -6.81 6.57 11.63
C ILE A 58 -8.03 6.15 12.47
N GLN A 59 -8.59 4.97 12.21
CA GLN A 59 -9.76 4.45 12.89
C GLN A 59 -9.38 3.45 13.99
N PRO A 60 -9.74 3.69 15.26
CA PRO A 60 -9.45 2.77 16.36
C PRO A 60 -10.01 1.35 16.12
N MET A 61 -11.20 1.26 15.49
CA MET A 61 -11.82 -0.03 15.18
C MET A 61 -11.03 -0.84 14.15
N ALA A 62 -10.44 -0.18 13.14
CA ALA A 62 -9.60 -0.81 12.14
C ALA A 62 -8.32 -1.37 12.78
N VAL A 63 -7.67 -0.58 13.63
CA VAL A 63 -6.48 -1.01 14.40
C VAL A 63 -6.80 -2.21 15.28
N GLN A 64 -7.91 -2.18 16.01
CA GLN A 64 -8.34 -3.30 16.84
C GLN A 64 -8.63 -4.55 16.02
N ALA A 65 -9.38 -4.42 14.91
CA ALA A 65 -9.71 -5.54 14.03
C ALA A 65 -8.44 -6.18 13.45
N THR A 66 -7.52 -5.37 12.98
CA THR A 66 -6.22 -5.84 12.43
C THR A 66 -5.43 -6.57 13.50
N ASN A 67 -5.23 -6.02 14.70
CA ASN A 67 -4.46 -6.67 15.75
C ASN A 67 -5.12 -7.98 16.21
N THR A 68 -6.47 -8.02 16.27
CA THR A 68 -7.22 -9.25 16.55
C THR A 68 -6.96 -10.31 15.48
N LEU A 69 -7.03 -9.93 14.20
CA LEU A 69 -6.78 -10.84 13.08
C LEU A 69 -5.35 -11.38 13.10
N LEU A 70 -4.36 -10.54 13.38
CA LEU A 70 -2.95 -10.96 13.49
C LEU A 70 -2.76 -11.96 14.62
N ALA A 71 -3.30 -11.69 15.82
CA ALA A 71 -3.22 -12.60 16.97
C ALA A 71 -3.88 -13.97 16.67
N GLN A 72 -5.08 -13.96 16.05
CA GLN A 72 -5.78 -15.20 15.65
C GLN A 72 -4.99 -16.05 14.66
N ASN A 73 -4.08 -15.43 13.89
CA ASN A 73 -3.23 -16.13 12.91
C ASN A 73 -1.78 -16.36 13.43
N GLY A 74 -1.46 -16.03 14.69
CA GLY A 74 -0.13 -16.18 15.27
C GLY A 74 0.91 -15.25 14.66
N MET A 75 0.49 -14.09 14.13
CA MET A 75 1.34 -13.11 13.45
C MET A 75 1.60 -11.85 14.28
N ASP A 76 1.13 -11.81 15.53
CA ASP A 76 1.26 -10.67 16.46
C ASP A 76 2.70 -10.37 16.89
N ARG A 77 3.64 -11.31 16.69
CA ARG A 77 5.07 -11.08 16.86
C ARG A 77 5.75 -10.47 15.65
N ILE A 78 5.15 -10.59 14.47
CA ILE A 78 5.68 -10.11 13.19
C ILE A 78 5.05 -8.77 12.83
N GLY A 79 3.74 -8.61 13.08
CA GLY A 79 2.97 -7.44 12.70
C GLY A 79 2.18 -6.83 13.84
N GLN A 80 2.00 -5.50 13.75
CA GLN A 80 1.13 -4.74 14.63
C GLN A 80 0.46 -3.61 13.86
N ALA A 81 -0.79 -3.30 14.20
CA ALA A 81 -1.48 -2.11 13.73
C ALA A 81 -1.40 -1.00 14.78
N ILE A 82 -1.21 0.23 14.32
CA ILE A 82 -1.02 1.44 15.12
C ILE A 82 -2.03 2.49 14.69
N LEU A 83 -2.64 3.19 15.65
CA LEU A 83 -3.52 4.31 15.39
C LEU A 83 -2.68 5.53 14.97
N ALA A 84 -2.62 5.76 13.67
CA ALA A 84 -1.82 6.85 13.09
C ALA A 84 -2.33 7.22 11.69
N ASP A 85 -2.08 8.45 11.29
CA ASP A 85 -2.30 8.90 9.92
C ASP A 85 -1.16 8.39 9.02
N HIS A 86 -1.48 7.91 7.84
CA HIS A 86 -0.48 7.46 6.86
C HIS A 86 0.48 8.59 6.43
N ARG A 87 0.13 9.86 6.64
CA ARG A 87 1.02 11.01 6.45
C ARG A 87 2.20 11.01 7.44
N ASP A 88 2.02 10.39 8.61
CA ASP A 88 3.04 10.24 9.64
C ASP A 88 3.92 8.99 9.43
N LEU A 89 3.84 8.32 8.29
CA LEU A 89 4.51 7.05 8.00
C LEU A 89 6.01 7.09 8.33
N LEU A 90 6.70 8.18 8.06
CA LEU A 90 8.14 8.32 8.34
C LEU A 90 8.51 8.25 9.85
N ARG A 91 7.54 8.41 10.74
CA ARG A 91 7.76 8.20 12.20
C ARG A 91 7.90 6.71 12.54
N PHE A 92 7.31 5.85 11.74
CA PHE A 92 7.28 4.39 11.95
C PHE A 92 8.23 3.64 11.01
N ALA A 93 8.44 4.17 9.82
CA ALA A 93 9.40 3.69 8.83
C ALA A 93 10.25 4.87 8.36
N PRO A 94 11.40 5.14 9.01
CA PRO A 94 12.30 6.23 8.63
C PRO A 94 12.77 6.15 7.17
N ALA A 95 13.27 7.24 6.64
CA ALA A 95 13.77 7.30 5.26
C ALA A 95 14.76 6.17 4.95
N GLY A 96 14.53 5.44 3.87
CA GLY A 96 15.38 4.35 3.43
C GLY A 96 15.34 3.09 4.30
N SER A 97 14.29 2.87 5.13
CA SER A 97 14.19 1.72 6.03
C SER A 97 13.22 0.64 5.55
N ALA A 98 12.21 0.97 4.73
CA ALA A 98 11.17 0.05 4.33
C ALA A 98 11.54 -0.72 3.05
N ASP A 99 11.26 -2.01 3.04
CA ASP A 99 11.39 -2.86 1.85
C ASP A 99 10.10 -2.82 1.00
N CYS A 100 8.95 -2.64 1.66
CA CYS A 100 7.65 -2.57 1.00
C CYS A 100 6.72 -1.60 1.74
N VAL A 101 5.98 -0.80 0.97
CA VAL A 101 4.84 -0.01 1.48
C VAL A 101 3.62 -0.31 0.64
N MET A 102 2.48 -0.56 1.29
CA MET A 102 1.22 -0.88 0.62
C MET A 102 0.13 0.11 0.99
N PHE A 103 -0.68 0.50 -0.01
CA PHE A 103 -1.87 1.34 0.15
C PHE A 103 -3.07 0.72 -0.57
N ASN A 104 -4.23 0.83 0.05
CA ASN A 104 -5.52 0.70 -0.60
C ASN A 104 -6.26 2.03 -0.44
N PHE A 105 -6.09 2.93 -1.41
CA PHE A 105 -6.79 4.22 -1.42
C PHE A 105 -8.25 4.00 -1.82
N GLY A 106 -9.12 3.98 -0.82
CA GLY A 106 -10.55 3.81 -0.99
C GLY A 106 -11.32 4.63 0.04
N TRP A 107 -12.58 4.91 -0.25
CA TRP A 107 -13.44 5.66 0.63
C TRP A 107 -13.79 4.85 1.89
N LEU A 108 -13.52 5.45 3.07
CA LEU A 108 -14.02 4.96 4.34
C LEU A 108 -15.33 5.70 4.66
N PRO A 109 -16.44 4.99 4.90
CA PRO A 109 -17.70 5.63 5.31
C PRO A 109 -17.51 6.38 6.63
N GLY A 110 -17.90 7.67 6.68
CA GLY A 110 -17.95 8.46 7.91
C GLY A 110 -16.90 9.57 8.05
N ALA A 111 -15.96 9.73 7.13
CA ALA A 111 -15.02 10.85 7.17
C ALA A 111 -15.55 12.07 6.39
N ALA A 112 -15.82 13.18 7.09
CA ALA A 112 -16.17 14.47 6.50
C ALA A 112 -14.91 15.19 6.03
N HIS A 113 -14.42 14.89 4.82
CA HIS A 113 -13.29 15.60 4.21
C HIS A 113 -13.73 16.26 2.89
N THR A 114 -13.18 17.44 2.63
CA THR A 114 -13.33 18.10 1.33
C THR A 114 -12.50 17.36 0.27
N VAL A 115 -12.98 17.31 -0.97
CA VAL A 115 -12.38 16.56 -2.09
C VAL A 115 -10.89 16.89 -2.29
N HIS A 116 -10.52 18.16 -2.18
CA HIS A 116 -9.14 18.61 -2.39
C HIS A 116 -8.18 18.18 -1.28
N SER A 117 -8.61 18.27 -0.01
CA SER A 117 -7.75 17.89 1.12
C SER A 117 -7.39 16.41 1.14
N GLN A 118 -8.27 15.55 0.61
CA GLN A 118 -8.02 14.10 0.55
C GLN A 118 -7.00 13.75 -0.55
N ALA A 119 -7.12 14.34 -1.73
CA ALA A 119 -6.17 14.12 -2.83
C ALA A 119 -4.74 14.56 -2.46
N GLU A 120 -4.61 15.74 -1.85
CA GLU A 120 -3.31 16.24 -1.36
C GLU A 120 -2.72 15.35 -0.25
N ALA A 121 -3.55 14.88 0.67
CA ALA A 121 -3.13 13.99 1.74
C ALA A 121 -2.62 12.65 1.20
N SER A 122 -3.30 12.07 0.22
CA SER A 122 -2.90 10.81 -0.42
C SER A 122 -1.59 10.95 -1.20
N VAL A 123 -1.41 12.04 -1.93
CA VAL A 123 -0.13 12.34 -2.61
C VAL A 123 1.00 12.54 -1.60
N ALA A 124 0.75 13.25 -0.48
CA ALA A 124 1.73 13.44 0.58
C ALA A 124 2.14 12.10 1.23
N ALA A 125 1.17 11.20 1.47
CA ALA A 125 1.43 9.87 1.99
C ALA A 125 2.27 9.01 1.03
N VAL A 126 1.95 9.03 -0.26
CA VAL A 126 2.74 8.34 -1.29
C VAL A 126 4.17 8.88 -1.33
N ARG A 127 4.34 10.20 -1.22
CA ARG A 127 5.68 10.82 -1.16
C ARG A 127 6.46 10.35 0.05
N ALA A 128 5.86 10.33 1.25
CA ALA A 128 6.48 9.82 2.46
C ALA A 128 6.86 8.34 2.32
N ALA A 129 5.99 7.53 1.71
CA ALA A 129 6.27 6.12 1.45
C ALA A 129 7.47 5.92 0.51
N LEU A 130 7.57 6.70 -0.58
CA LEU A 130 8.71 6.64 -1.49
C LEU A 130 10.02 7.07 -0.82
N GLU A 131 9.94 7.98 0.14
CA GLU A 131 11.09 8.37 0.97
C GLU A 131 11.47 7.23 1.93
N ALA A 132 10.51 6.60 2.58
CA ALA A 132 10.72 5.46 3.48
C ALA A 132 11.33 4.26 2.79
N LEU A 133 11.07 4.04 1.48
CA LEU A 133 11.60 2.88 0.76
C LEU A 133 13.13 2.88 0.70
N LYS A 134 13.72 1.70 0.91
CA LYS A 134 15.12 1.40 0.55
C LYS A 134 15.32 1.48 -0.96
N PRO A 135 16.56 1.67 -1.44
CA PRO A 135 16.90 1.30 -2.81
C PRO A 135 16.56 -0.18 -3.07
N GLY A 136 15.84 -0.46 -4.15
CA GLY A 136 15.29 -1.80 -4.46
C GLY A 136 13.96 -2.11 -3.77
N GLY A 137 13.45 -1.23 -2.92
CA GLY A 137 12.13 -1.37 -2.29
C GLY A 137 10.97 -1.08 -3.25
N VAL A 138 9.77 -1.51 -2.88
CA VAL A 138 8.57 -1.39 -3.69
C VAL A 138 7.41 -0.75 -2.94
N LEU A 139 6.72 0.17 -3.59
CA LEU A 139 5.41 0.67 -3.17
C LEU A 139 4.33 0.00 -4.03
N SER A 140 3.27 -0.49 -3.40
CA SER A 140 2.05 -0.95 -4.05
C SER A 140 0.89 -0.05 -3.64
N ALA A 141 0.13 0.46 -4.61
CA ALA A 141 -1.06 1.26 -4.36
C ALA A 141 -2.22 0.76 -5.21
N VAL A 142 -3.35 0.39 -4.60
CA VAL A 142 -4.59 0.14 -5.32
C VAL A 142 -5.46 1.38 -5.22
N LEU A 143 -5.70 2.02 -6.36
CA LEU A 143 -6.43 3.28 -6.45
C LEU A 143 -7.89 3.02 -6.81
N TYR A 144 -8.81 3.32 -5.90
CA TYR A 144 -10.25 3.16 -6.11
C TYR A 144 -10.87 4.45 -6.64
N SER A 145 -11.88 4.31 -7.49
CA SER A 145 -12.72 5.43 -7.93
C SER A 145 -14.01 5.42 -7.12
N GLY A 146 -14.12 6.23 -6.08
CA GLY A 146 -15.40 6.51 -5.42
C GLY A 146 -16.35 7.30 -6.34
N LYS A 147 -17.63 7.48 -5.93
CA LYS A 147 -18.66 8.07 -6.80
C LYS A 147 -18.36 9.50 -7.26
N VAL A 148 -17.67 10.33 -6.47
CA VAL A 148 -17.26 11.70 -6.83
C VAL A 148 -15.85 12.01 -6.29
N ILE A 149 -15.61 11.78 -5.02
CA ILE A 149 -14.38 12.14 -4.29
C ILE A 149 -13.19 11.29 -4.74
N GLY A 150 -13.36 9.97 -4.85
CA GLY A 150 -12.29 9.06 -5.21
C GLY A 150 -11.77 9.19 -6.64
N ARG A 151 -12.51 9.83 -7.57
CA ARG A 151 -12.03 10.06 -8.93
C ARG A 151 -10.92 11.11 -8.96
N SER A 152 -11.04 12.20 -8.20
CA SER A 152 -10.02 13.24 -8.09
C SER A 152 -8.79 12.75 -7.32
N GLU A 153 -8.96 11.96 -6.26
CA GLU A 153 -7.87 11.34 -5.51
C GLU A 153 -7.09 10.36 -6.38
N LYS A 154 -7.78 9.43 -7.05
CA LYS A 154 -7.16 8.49 -8.00
C LYS A 154 -6.34 9.20 -9.06
N GLN A 155 -6.91 10.27 -9.68
CA GLN A 155 -6.20 11.01 -10.72
C GLN A 155 -4.99 11.75 -10.16
N ALA A 156 -5.10 12.42 -9.01
CA ALA A 156 -3.98 13.13 -8.39
C ALA A 156 -2.82 12.21 -8.03
N VAL A 157 -3.10 11.03 -7.45
CA VAL A 157 -2.06 10.03 -7.17
C VAL A 157 -1.46 9.50 -8.47
N LEU A 158 -2.28 9.18 -9.48
CA LEU A 158 -1.79 8.68 -10.76
C LEU A 158 -0.89 9.69 -11.48
N ASP A 159 -1.28 10.97 -11.52
CA ASP A 159 -0.49 12.05 -12.12
C ASP A 159 0.85 12.23 -11.38
N TYR A 160 0.82 12.16 -10.05
CA TYR A 160 2.04 12.20 -9.26
C TYR A 160 2.98 11.02 -9.57
N LEU A 161 2.45 9.80 -9.64
CA LEU A 161 3.24 8.60 -9.96
C LEU A 161 3.83 8.67 -11.37
N GLN A 162 3.07 9.13 -12.36
CA GLN A 162 3.54 9.29 -13.74
C GLN A 162 4.63 10.36 -13.88
N GLY A 163 4.62 11.37 -13.00
CA GLY A 163 5.63 12.42 -12.95
C GLY A 163 6.94 12.02 -12.24
N LEU A 164 7.05 10.82 -11.68
CA LEU A 164 8.26 10.37 -10.99
C LEU A 164 9.43 10.18 -11.97
N PRO A 165 10.65 10.63 -11.59
CA PRO A 165 11.82 10.54 -12.47
C PRO A 165 12.25 9.08 -12.69
N LEU A 166 12.37 8.68 -13.96
CA LEU A 166 12.79 7.33 -14.37
C LEU A 166 14.19 6.95 -13.83
N THR A 167 15.03 7.94 -13.58
CA THR A 167 16.37 7.72 -12.98
C THR A 167 16.30 7.17 -11.56
N ARG A 168 15.17 7.36 -10.85
CA ARG A 168 14.99 6.94 -9.46
C ARG A 168 13.90 5.89 -9.28
N TYR A 169 12.90 5.86 -10.15
CA TYR A 169 11.72 5.02 -10.00
C TYR A 169 11.31 4.40 -11.33
N THR A 170 10.78 3.18 -11.26
CA THR A 170 10.01 2.57 -12.35
C THR A 170 8.58 2.42 -11.87
N VAL A 171 7.65 2.96 -12.63
CA VAL A 171 6.20 2.92 -12.30
C VAL A 171 5.50 1.95 -13.23
N LEU A 172 4.79 0.99 -12.64
CA LEU A 172 3.91 0.06 -13.35
C LEU A 172 2.46 0.37 -12.99
N VAL A 173 1.61 0.57 -13.99
CA VAL A 173 0.17 0.77 -13.84
C VAL A 173 -0.55 -0.38 -14.53
N CYS A 174 -1.30 -1.19 -13.77
CA CYS A 174 -1.99 -2.36 -14.31
C CYS A 174 -3.46 -2.02 -14.62
N ARG A 175 -3.84 -2.09 -15.91
CA ARG A 175 -5.22 -1.91 -16.36
C ARG A 175 -5.79 -3.22 -16.86
N PHE A 176 -6.99 -3.54 -16.42
CA PHE A 176 -7.78 -4.64 -17.00
C PHE A 176 -8.52 -4.09 -18.22
N ALA A 177 -8.20 -4.61 -19.40
CA ALA A 177 -8.63 -4.04 -20.67
C ALA A 177 -10.16 -4.01 -20.87
N ASN A 178 -10.86 -4.93 -20.23
CA ASN A 178 -12.33 -5.11 -20.35
C ASN A 178 -13.10 -4.68 -19.10
N TRP A 179 -12.43 -4.06 -18.11
CA TRP A 179 -13.08 -3.52 -16.93
C TRP A 179 -13.51 -2.06 -17.16
N ALA A 180 -14.48 -1.60 -16.37
CA ALA A 180 -14.90 -0.20 -16.41
C ALA A 180 -13.74 0.74 -16.00
N GLU A 181 -13.72 1.97 -16.50
CA GLU A 181 -12.73 3.00 -16.13
C GLU A 181 -12.71 3.31 -14.62
N THR A 182 -13.85 3.09 -13.97
CA THR A 182 -14.01 3.23 -12.51
C THR A 182 -13.42 2.06 -11.71
N ALA A 183 -12.99 1.01 -12.38
CA ALA A 183 -12.39 -0.14 -11.69
C ALA A 183 -11.14 0.26 -10.89
N PRO A 184 -10.87 -0.46 -9.79
CA PRO A 184 -9.65 -0.27 -9.02
C PRO A 184 -8.42 -0.47 -9.89
N LEU A 185 -7.41 0.40 -9.72
CA LEU A 185 -6.21 0.43 -10.53
C LEU A 185 -4.98 0.07 -9.67
N PRO A 186 -4.40 -1.13 -9.83
CA PRO A 186 -3.14 -1.48 -9.18
C PRO A 186 -1.98 -0.71 -9.79
N CYS A 187 -1.18 -0.07 -8.93
CA CYS A 187 0.04 0.63 -9.29
C CYS A 187 1.20 0.11 -8.43
N LEU A 188 2.35 -0.16 -9.05
CA LEU A 188 3.58 -0.48 -8.32
C LEU A 188 4.66 0.52 -8.69
N VAL A 189 5.43 0.94 -7.68
CA VAL A 189 6.59 1.81 -7.87
C VAL A 189 7.81 1.13 -7.30
N PHE A 190 8.77 0.86 -8.16
CA PHE A 190 10.05 0.26 -7.79
C PHE A 190 11.08 1.37 -7.62
N LYS A 191 11.65 1.51 -6.42
CA LYS A 191 12.74 2.44 -6.18
C LYS A 191 14.04 1.83 -6.69
N ARG A 192 14.69 2.49 -7.66
CA ARG A 192 15.91 1.96 -8.28
C ARG A 192 17.07 1.95 -7.28
N PRO A 193 17.95 0.96 -7.34
CA PRO A 193 19.24 1.01 -6.65
C PRO A 193 20.03 2.25 -7.05
N ALA A 194 20.79 2.81 -6.12
CA ALA A 194 21.68 3.91 -6.43
C ALA A 194 22.77 3.42 -7.40
N GLY A 195 22.92 4.08 -8.56
CA GLY A 195 24.03 3.81 -9.50
C GLY A 195 23.72 2.82 -10.64
N GLN A 196 22.46 2.56 -10.94
CA GLN A 196 22.05 1.88 -12.18
C GLN A 196 21.35 2.83 -13.14
#